data_5e2dc1d7a7b34ec8d0064d3aac95ca8b
#
_entry.id   5e2dc1d7a7b34ec8d0064d3aac95ca8b
#
_cell.length_a   1.000
_cell.length_b   1.000
_cell.length_c   1.000
_cell.angle_alpha   90.00
_cell.angle_beta   90.00
_cell.angle_gamma   90.00
#
_symmetry.space_group_name_H-M   'P 1'
#
loop_
_entity.id
_entity.type
_entity.pdbx_description
1 polymer ?
#
loop_
_entity_poly.entity_id
_entity_poly.type
_entity_poly.pdbx_seq_one_letter_code
_entity_poly.pdbx_strand_id
1 'polypeptide(L)'
;RHTQRALQRWRIGAVASGALAASLAAILVLRPVPAPVEIVRAPDRAVIAQLGSGDAPALLAAAYDPEGGVLRIRAVRLPASQLAPELWVIPADGVPRSLGLVAADGVTKVAVDAPHRALLKDGATLAITLEPRDGAPHQAPSSAPIAAGKISTI
;
A
#
# COMPACT_ATOMS: atom_id res chain seq x y z
N ARG A 1 -66.84 -32.15 -9.56
CA ARG A 1 -66.36 -30.76 -9.84
C ARG A 1 -65.34 -30.24 -8.76
N HIS A 2 -65.35 -30.77 -7.53
CA HIS A 2 -64.43 -30.33 -6.46
C HIS A 2 -63.02 -30.85 -6.63
N THR A 3 -62.80 -32.05 -7.11
CA THR A 3 -61.52 -32.71 -7.34
C THR A 3 -60.67 -32.01 -8.41
N GLN A 4 -61.28 -31.50 -9.47
CA GLN A 4 -60.60 -30.80 -10.53
C GLN A 4 -60.04 -29.45 -10.07
N ARG A 5 -60.77 -28.72 -9.21
CA ARG A 5 -60.32 -27.46 -8.65
C ARG A 5 -59.15 -27.66 -7.63
N ALA A 6 -59.17 -28.74 -6.90
CA ALA A 6 -58.09 -29.11 -5.98
C ALA A 6 -56.80 -29.44 -6.76
N LEU A 7 -56.89 -30.24 -7.81
CA LEU A 7 -55.77 -30.55 -8.70
C LEU A 7 -55.20 -29.33 -9.39
N GLN A 8 -56.05 -28.39 -9.80
CA GLN A 8 -55.60 -27.16 -10.45
C GLN A 8 -54.86 -26.25 -9.48
N ARG A 9 -55.32 -26.12 -8.23
CA ARG A 9 -54.61 -25.38 -7.19
C ARG A 9 -53.26 -26.01 -6.85
N TRP A 10 -53.22 -27.34 -6.80
CA TRP A 10 -51.95 -28.07 -6.56
C TRP A 10 -50.95 -27.88 -7.69
N ARG A 11 -51.41 -27.87 -8.94
CA ARG A 11 -50.57 -27.61 -10.11
C ARG A 11 -50.03 -26.18 -10.12
N ILE A 12 -50.87 -25.20 -9.79
CA ILE A 12 -50.41 -23.80 -9.67
C ILE A 12 -49.39 -23.63 -8.56
N GLY A 13 -49.62 -24.26 -7.40
CA GLY A 13 -48.67 -24.24 -6.30
C GLY A 13 -47.33 -24.86 -6.67
N ALA A 14 -47.32 -26.01 -7.33
CA ALA A 14 -46.11 -26.68 -7.76
C ALA A 14 -45.31 -25.88 -8.79
N VAL A 15 -45.98 -25.24 -9.77
CA VAL A 15 -45.34 -24.37 -10.75
C VAL A 15 -44.76 -23.11 -10.09
N ALA A 16 -45.51 -22.49 -9.18
CA ALA A 16 -45.03 -21.31 -8.46
C ALA A 16 -43.80 -21.61 -7.59
N SER A 17 -43.79 -22.75 -6.88
CA SER A 17 -42.66 -23.18 -6.07
C SER A 17 -41.43 -23.51 -6.93
N GLY A 18 -41.64 -24.13 -8.08
CA GLY A 18 -40.57 -24.44 -9.05
C GLY A 18 -39.95 -23.16 -9.64
N ALA A 19 -40.79 -22.17 -9.98
CA ALA A 19 -40.30 -20.89 -10.47
C ALA A 19 -39.46 -20.13 -9.40
N LEU A 20 -39.91 -20.17 -8.14
CA LEU A 20 -39.18 -19.54 -7.04
C LEU A 20 -37.80 -20.19 -6.80
N ALA A 21 -37.76 -21.53 -6.82
CA ALA A 21 -36.52 -22.28 -6.67
C ALA A 21 -35.56 -22.03 -7.85
N ALA A 22 -36.05 -21.98 -9.07
CA ALA A 22 -35.27 -21.67 -10.26
C ALA A 22 -34.69 -20.24 -10.20
N SER A 23 -35.47 -19.27 -9.74
CA SER A 23 -35.00 -17.88 -9.57
C SER A 23 -33.92 -17.78 -8.53
N LEU A 24 -34.04 -18.45 -7.38
CA LEU A 24 -33.00 -18.47 -6.33
C LEU A 24 -31.73 -19.16 -6.81
N ALA A 25 -31.83 -20.27 -7.56
CA ALA A 25 -30.70 -20.95 -8.16
C ALA A 25 -30.00 -20.07 -9.19
N ALA A 26 -30.75 -19.35 -10.02
CA ALA A 26 -30.17 -18.40 -10.98
C ALA A 26 -29.42 -17.26 -10.31
N ILE A 27 -29.96 -16.68 -9.22
CA ILE A 27 -29.30 -15.65 -8.44
C ILE A 27 -27.99 -16.18 -7.83
N LEU A 28 -27.98 -17.43 -7.37
CA LEU A 28 -26.79 -18.04 -6.75
C LEU A 28 -25.68 -18.29 -7.80
N VAL A 29 -26.06 -18.74 -8.99
CA VAL A 29 -25.11 -19.05 -10.09
C VAL A 29 -24.59 -17.77 -10.77
N LEU A 30 -25.45 -16.74 -10.89
CA LEU A 30 -25.11 -15.47 -11.53
C LEU A 30 -24.48 -14.46 -10.56
N ARG A 31 -24.28 -14.81 -9.30
CA ARG A 31 -23.52 -13.93 -8.39
C ARG A 31 -22.12 -13.74 -8.96
N PRO A 32 -21.69 -12.49 -9.19
CA PRO A 32 -20.29 -12.25 -9.54
C PRO A 32 -19.43 -12.81 -8.42
N VAL A 33 -18.52 -13.72 -8.76
CA VAL A 33 -17.52 -14.20 -7.82
C VAL A 33 -16.76 -12.95 -7.35
N PRO A 34 -16.75 -12.62 -6.05
CA PRO A 34 -15.94 -11.52 -5.57
C PRO A 34 -14.51 -11.76 -6.04
N ALA A 35 -13.92 -10.71 -6.63
CA ALA A 35 -12.53 -10.78 -7.05
C ALA A 35 -11.70 -11.31 -5.89
N PRO A 36 -10.71 -12.19 -6.14
CA PRO A 36 -9.84 -12.68 -5.10
C PRO A 36 -9.30 -11.49 -4.33
N VAL A 37 -9.60 -11.40 -3.05
CA VAL A 37 -8.95 -10.44 -2.17
C VAL A 37 -7.49 -10.88 -2.16
N GLU A 38 -6.66 -10.11 -2.85
CA GLU A 38 -5.22 -10.29 -2.76
C GLU A 38 -4.86 -10.04 -1.30
N ILE A 39 -4.73 -11.13 -0.54
CA ILE A 39 -4.22 -11.06 0.81
C ILE A 39 -2.76 -10.63 0.63
N VAL A 40 -2.52 -9.32 0.73
CA VAL A 40 -1.16 -8.80 0.85
C VAL A 40 -0.64 -9.41 2.15
N ARG A 41 0.04 -10.56 2.01
CA ARG A 41 0.81 -11.12 3.12
C ARG A 41 1.76 -10.02 3.57
N ALA A 42 1.64 -9.62 4.83
CA ALA A 42 2.68 -8.83 5.44
C ALA A 42 3.98 -9.63 5.27
N PRO A 43 5.04 -9.06 4.70
CA PRO A 43 6.30 -9.76 4.56
C PRO A 43 6.76 -10.21 5.95
N ASP A 44 7.31 -11.41 6.06
CA ASP A 44 7.78 -12.01 7.32
C ASP A 44 8.89 -11.18 8.00
N ARG A 45 9.38 -10.14 7.33
CA ARG A 45 10.31 -9.13 7.83
C ARG A 45 9.97 -7.78 7.22
N ALA A 46 9.09 -7.04 7.86
CA ALA A 46 8.86 -5.65 7.51
C ALA A 46 9.88 -4.78 8.25
N VAL A 47 10.65 -4.02 7.49
CA VAL A 47 11.46 -2.92 8.03
C VAL A 47 10.55 -1.71 8.11
N ILE A 48 10.33 -1.17 9.29
CA ILE A 48 9.44 -0.03 9.49
C ILE A 48 10.27 1.16 9.97
N ALA A 49 10.08 2.30 9.33
CA ALA A 49 10.60 3.57 9.80
C ALA A 49 9.45 4.58 9.89
N GLN A 50 9.39 5.30 11.00
CA GLN A 50 8.54 6.48 11.14
C GLN A 50 9.43 7.71 11.01
N LEU A 51 9.13 8.56 10.05
CA LEU A 51 9.90 9.76 9.78
C LEU A 51 9.11 10.96 10.31
N GLY A 52 9.73 11.68 11.24
CA GLY A 52 9.17 12.88 11.85
C GLY A 52 10.17 14.03 11.82
N SER A 53 9.73 15.22 12.21
CA SER A 53 10.57 16.40 12.40
C SER A 53 10.61 16.74 13.90
N GLY A 54 11.71 16.37 14.59
CA GLY A 54 11.84 16.57 16.03
C GLY A 54 10.72 15.85 16.81
N ASP A 55 10.06 16.57 17.74
CA ASP A 55 8.93 16.06 18.54
C ASP A 55 7.58 16.09 17.82
N ALA A 56 7.53 16.46 16.55
CA ALA A 56 6.30 16.49 15.76
C ALA A 56 5.83 15.06 15.40
N PRO A 57 4.52 14.85 15.22
CA PRO A 57 4.01 13.56 14.76
C PRO A 57 4.62 13.16 13.42
N ALA A 58 4.81 11.85 13.24
CA ALA A 58 5.40 11.29 12.04
C ALA A 58 4.69 11.81 10.77
N LEU A 59 5.48 12.38 9.86
CA LEU A 59 4.99 12.91 8.58
C LEU A 59 4.89 11.83 7.51
N LEU A 60 5.67 10.76 7.66
CA LEU A 60 5.70 9.62 6.75
C LEU A 60 5.88 8.31 7.52
N ALA A 61 5.36 7.26 6.92
CA ALA A 61 5.63 5.89 7.34
C ALA A 61 6.29 5.15 6.17
N ALA A 62 7.35 4.41 6.46
CA ALA A 62 8.07 3.60 5.49
C ALA A 62 7.97 2.12 5.87
N ALA A 63 7.69 1.26 4.90
CA ALA A 63 7.71 -0.18 5.05
C ALA A 63 8.51 -0.79 3.89
N TYR A 64 9.52 -1.57 4.22
CA TYR A 64 10.37 -2.23 3.25
C TYR A 64 10.09 -3.73 3.20
N ASP A 65 9.89 -4.23 2.01
CA ASP A 65 9.77 -5.64 1.70
C ASP A 65 11.13 -6.14 1.17
N PRO A 66 11.91 -6.86 1.96
CA PRO A 66 13.23 -7.31 1.54
C PRO A 66 13.19 -8.40 0.46
N GLU A 67 12.13 -9.20 0.37
CA GLU A 67 11.97 -10.24 -0.65
C GLU A 67 11.62 -9.64 -2.00
N GLY A 68 10.63 -8.75 -2.03
CA GLY A 68 10.22 -8.02 -3.22
C GLY A 68 11.17 -6.88 -3.60
N GLY A 69 12.04 -6.43 -2.70
CA GLY A 69 12.92 -5.28 -2.91
C GLY A 69 12.15 -3.97 -3.10
N VAL A 70 10.99 -3.83 -2.48
CA VAL A 70 10.11 -2.68 -2.64
C VAL A 70 9.98 -1.93 -1.32
N LEU A 71 10.33 -0.66 -1.34
CA LEU A 71 10.09 0.28 -0.25
C LEU A 71 8.79 1.04 -0.52
N ARG A 72 7.84 0.95 0.41
CA ARG A 72 6.57 1.67 0.35
C ARG A 72 6.62 2.83 1.31
N ILE A 73 6.41 4.03 0.79
CA ILE A 73 6.37 5.27 1.57
C ILE A 73 4.94 5.77 1.56
N ARG A 74 4.36 5.96 2.73
CA ARG A 74 3.08 6.63 2.90
C ARG A 74 3.31 8.01 3.47
N ALA A 75 3.11 9.05 2.67
CA ALA A 75 3.10 10.42 3.15
C ALA A 75 1.77 10.69 3.88
N VAL A 76 1.86 11.19 5.11
CA VAL A 76 0.69 11.64 5.89
C VAL A 76 0.38 13.08 5.53
N ARG A 77 1.39 13.94 5.59
CA ARG A 77 1.33 15.33 5.16
C ARG A 77 2.76 15.86 5.00
N LEU A 78 3.09 16.33 3.81
CA LEU A 78 4.30 17.08 3.56
C LEU A 78 3.96 18.55 3.29
N PRO A 79 4.87 19.49 3.60
CA PRO A 79 4.63 20.89 3.28
C PRO A 79 4.50 21.08 1.77
N ALA A 80 3.53 21.93 1.37
CA ALA A 80 3.39 22.32 -0.03
C ALA A 80 4.65 23.07 -0.47
N SER A 81 5.26 22.64 -1.58
CA SER A 81 6.48 23.21 -2.12
C SER A 81 6.52 23.07 -3.64
N GLN A 82 7.26 23.95 -4.29
CA GLN A 82 7.61 23.80 -5.72
C GLN A 82 8.71 22.73 -5.90
N LEU A 83 9.48 22.48 -4.84
CA LEU A 83 10.47 21.41 -4.78
C LEU A 83 9.78 20.06 -4.57
N ALA A 84 10.47 18.98 -4.92
CA ALA A 84 9.97 17.63 -4.76
C ALA A 84 10.59 16.96 -3.53
N PRO A 85 9.82 16.16 -2.78
CA PRO A 85 10.39 15.33 -1.73
C PRO A 85 11.29 14.26 -2.32
N GLU A 86 12.54 14.16 -1.84
CA GLU A 86 13.48 13.11 -2.19
C GLU A 86 13.83 12.28 -0.96
N LEU A 87 13.80 10.97 -1.14
CA LEU A 87 14.07 10.00 -0.09
C LEU A 87 15.53 9.59 -0.12
N TRP A 88 16.12 9.54 1.06
CA TRP A 88 17.51 9.18 1.28
C TRP A 88 17.63 8.05 2.28
N VAL A 89 18.60 7.15 2.04
CA VAL A 89 19.11 6.24 3.07
C VAL A 89 20.48 6.73 3.53
N ILE A 90 20.64 6.82 4.85
CA ILE A 90 21.88 7.25 5.50
C ILE A 90 22.33 6.09 6.38
N PRO A 91 23.30 5.29 5.91
CA PRO A 91 23.88 4.20 6.67
C PRO A 91 24.77 4.70 7.81
N ALA A 92 25.43 3.78 8.49
CA ALA A 92 26.35 4.09 9.59
C ALA A 92 27.58 4.94 9.18
N ASP A 93 27.91 4.97 7.87
CA ASP A 93 28.97 5.83 7.33
C ASP A 93 28.58 7.32 7.26
N GLY A 94 27.31 7.63 7.52
CA GLY A 94 26.79 9.00 7.51
C GLY A 94 26.61 9.61 6.12
N VAL A 95 26.87 8.88 5.04
CA VAL A 95 26.77 9.40 3.67
C VAL A 95 25.36 9.16 3.12
N PRO A 96 24.57 10.20 2.83
CA PRO A 96 23.25 10.05 2.23
C PRO A 96 23.33 9.47 0.81
N ARG A 97 22.44 8.54 0.50
CA ARG A 97 22.27 7.99 -0.84
C ARG A 97 20.82 8.08 -1.23
N SER A 98 20.57 8.64 -2.41
CA SER A 98 19.21 8.86 -2.89
C SER A 98 18.51 7.54 -3.25
N LEU A 99 17.27 7.41 -2.80
CA LEU A 99 16.34 6.36 -3.23
C LEU A 99 15.32 6.89 -4.25
N GLY A 100 15.45 8.17 -4.64
CA GLY A 100 14.62 8.84 -5.61
C GLY A 100 13.51 9.70 -5.03
N LEU A 101 12.74 10.31 -5.92
CA LEU A 101 11.64 11.19 -5.56
C LEU A 101 10.45 10.39 -5.05
N VAL A 102 9.75 10.96 -4.07
CA VAL A 102 8.51 10.40 -3.53
C VAL A 102 7.36 11.39 -3.70
N ALA A 103 6.13 10.91 -3.70
CA ALA A 103 4.95 11.77 -3.75
C ALA A 103 4.77 12.55 -2.44
N ALA A 104 4.31 13.78 -2.54
CA ALA A 104 4.03 14.61 -1.38
C ALA A 104 2.81 14.15 -0.58
N ASP A 105 1.96 13.32 -1.19
CA ASP A 105 0.76 12.72 -0.60
C ASP A 105 0.58 11.27 -1.08
N GLY A 106 -0.24 10.51 -0.36
CA GLY A 106 -0.56 9.13 -0.73
C GLY A 106 0.57 8.12 -0.52
N VAL A 107 0.68 7.15 -1.41
CA VAL A 107 1.64 6.05 -1.32
C VAL A 107 2.55 6.03 -2.53
N THR A 108 3.85 6.08 -2.28
CA THR A 108 4.89 5.85 -3.30
C THR A 108 5.50 4.47 -3.11
N LYS A 109 5.70 3.74 -4.20
CA LYS A 109 6.46 2.49 -4.24
C LYS A 109 7.80 2.76 -4.92
N VAL A 110 8.88 2.52 -4.20
CA VAL A 110 10.25 2.66 -4.70
C VAL A 110 10.83 1.26 -4.88
N ALA A 111 11.19 0.92 -6.11
CA ALA A 111 11.97 -0.29 -6.38
C ALA A 111 13.41 -0.05 -5.96
N VAL A 112 13.89 -0.80 -4.97
CA VAL A 112 15.25 -0.63 -4.43
C VAL A 112 16.17 -1.60 -5.14
N ASP A 113 17.22 -1.08 -5.76
CA ASP A 113 18.24 -1.88 -6.42
C ASP A 113 19.14 -2.63 -5.41
N ALA A 114 19.90 -3.60 -5.89
CA ALA A 114 20.74 -4.45 -5.04
C ALA A 114 21.75 -3.68 -4.17
N PRO A 115 22.49 -2.66 -4.66
CA PRO A 115 23.37 -1.85 -3.83
C PRO A 115 22.65 -1.15 -2.68
N HIS A 116 21.49 -0.53 -2.94
CA HIS A 116 20.73 0.19 -1.92
C HIS A 116 20.03 -0.74 -0.93
N ARG A 117 19.63 -1.96 -1.34
CA ARG A 117 19.07 -2.97 -0.42
C ARG A 117 20.02 -3.29 0.72
N ALA A 118 21.32 -3.36 0.46
CA ALA A 118 22.33 -3.63 1.46
C ALA A 118 22.45 -2.53 2.51
N LEU A 119 21.94 -1.33 2.24
CA LEU A 119 21.98 -0.17 3.12
C LEU A 119 20.73 -0.05 4.01
N LEU A 120 19.61 -0.68 3.61
CA LEU A 120 18.36 -0.68 4.37
C LEU A 120 18.42 -1.70 5.51
N LYS A 121 19.26 -1.41 6.49
CA LYS A 121 19.49 -2.25 7.67
C LYS A 121 19.01 -1.56 8.93
N ASP A 122 18.85 -2.35 9.97
CA ASP A 122 18.56 -1.86 11.33
C ASP A 122 19.56 -0.79 11.75
N GLY A 123 19.05 0.31 12.30
CA GLY A 123 19.82 1.47 12.71
C GLY A 123 20.20 2.46 11.60
N ALA A 124 20.07 2.14 10.33
CA ALA A 124 20.20 3.13 9.25
C ALA A 124 19.08 4.17 9.36
N THR A 125 19.33 5.39 8.87
CA THR A 125 18.34 6.46 8.89
C THR A 125 17.72 6.63 7.50
N LEU A 126 16.39 6.71 7.43
CA LEU A 126 15.70 7.27 6.27
C LEU A 126 15.45 8.75 6.51
N ALA A 127 15.65 9.58 5.49
CA ALA A 127 15.43 11.01 5.56
C ALA A 127 14.71 11.49 4.29
N ILE A 128 13.96 12.59 4.41
CA ILE A 128 13.33 13.30 3.30
C ILE A 128 13.85 14.73 3.28
N THR A 129 14.28 15.18 2.11
CA THR A 129 14.61 16.59 1.83
C THR A 129 13.71 17.11 0.72
N LEU A 130 13.68 18.42 0.54
CA LEU A 130 13.00 19.06 -0.60
C LEU A 130 14.06 19.45 -1.62
N GLU A 131 14.01 18.83 -2.78
CA GLU A 131 15.01 18.96 -3.84
C GLU A 131 14.40 19.47 -5.15
N PRO A 132 15.17 20.07 -6.04
CA PRO A 132 14.72 20.35 -7.39
C PRO A 132 14.25 19.06 -8.08
N ARG A 133 13.25 19.14 -8.96
CA ARG A 133 12.80 17.97 -9.74
C ARG A 133 13.82 17.55 -10.79
N ASP A 134 14.53 18.55 -11.28
CA ASP A 134 15.53 18.33 -12.32
C ASP A 134 16.81 17.76 -11.70
N GLY A 135 17.37 16.73 -12.34
CA GLY A 135 18.61 16.08 -11.90
C GLY A 135 18.43 14.96 -10.86
N ALA A 136 17.19 14.64 -10.46
CA ALA A 136 16.97 13.50 -9.57
C ALA A 136 17.25 12.15 -10.28
N PRO A 137 17.77 11.14 -9.57
CA PRO A 137 18.20 11.16 -8.17
C PRO A 137 19.51 11.96 -7.97
N HIS A 138 19.54 12.79 -6.91
CA HIS A 138 20.69 13.63 -6.61
C HIS A 138 21.82 12.85 -5.92
N GLN A 139 23.03 13.34 -6.00
CA GLN A 139 24.19 12.71 -5.35
C GLN A 139 24.32 13.09 -3.86
N ALA A 140 23.79 14.26 -3.48
CA ALA A 140 23.78 14.74 -2.10
C ALA A 140 22.55 15.65 -1.89
N PRO A 141 22.01 15.70 -0.65
CA PRO A 141 20.93 16.63 -0.30
C PRO A 141 21.38 18.08 -0.44
N SER A 142 20.53 18.93 -1.04
CA SER A 142 20.78 20.39 -1.12
C SER A 142 20.10 21.16 0.00
N SER A 143 19.22 20.51 0.76
CA SER A 143 18.47 21.13 1.87
C SER A 143 18.53 20.28 3.13
N ALA A 144 18.16 20.88 4.26
CA ALA A 144 18.02 20.17 5.52
C ALA A 144 16.85 19.17 5.45
N PRO A 145 16.95 18.02 6.13
CA PRO A 145 15.85 17.06 6.18
C PRO A 145 14.59 17.67 6.83
N ILE A 146 13.45 17.52 6.15
CA ILE A 146 12.14 17.89 6.70
C ILE A 146 11.56 16.77 7.56
N ALA A 147 12.03 15.54 7.38
CA ALA A 147 11.69 14.39 8.18
C ALA A 147 12.83 13.36 8.17
N ALA A 148 13.07 12.73 9.31
CA ALA A 148 14.03 11.65 9.44
C ALA A 148 13.56 10.61 10.46
N GLY A 149 14.00 9.36 10.29
CA GLY A 149 13.68 8.27 11.21
C GLY A 149 14.60 7.07 11.02
N LYS A 150 14.87 6.36 12.11
CA LYS A 150 15.69 5.15 12.05
C LYS A 150 14.88 3.96 11.57
N ILE A 151 15.53 3.13 10.80
CA ILE A 151 15.00 1.83 10.39
C ILE A 151 15.05 0.88 11.60
N SER A 152 13.92 0.20 11.85
CA SER A 152 13.82 -0.87 12.83
C SER A 152 13.27 -2.12 12.17
N THR A 153 13.94 -3.23 12.36
CA THR A 153 13.52 -4.54 11.84
C THR A 153 12.66 -5.24 12.89
N ILE A 154 11.49 -5.72 12.50
CA ILE A 154 10.54 -6.47 13.33
C ILE A 154 10.37 -7.89 12.80
#